data_3fac4cc9ff8c50367da70d63190a4b7a
#
_entry.id   3fac4cc9ff8c50367da70d63190a4b7a
#
_cell.length_a   1.000
_cell.length_b   1.000
_cell.length_c   1.000
_cell.angle_alpha   90.00
_cell.angle_beta   90.00
_cell.angle_gamma   90.00
#
_symmetry.space_group_name_H-M   'P 1'
#
loop_
_entity.id
_entity.type
_entity.pdbx_description
1 polymer ?
#
loop_
_entity_poly.entity_id
_entity_poly.type
_entity_poly.pdbx_seq_one_letter_code
_entity_poly.pdbx_strand_id
1 'polypeptide(L)'
;MNRERLIEGIWERDATTWTGSDEGKWLGWLDEPLHVQEGLDDIRRFAESLHEEVDDVVLCGMGGSSLAPEVLRRSFEVDRFHVLDTTHPRAIRTLEEKLAACGA
;
A
#
# COMPACT_ATOMS: atom_id res chain seq x y z
N MET A 1 -4.15 1.98 -33.57
CA MET A 1 -3.56 2.95 -32.61
C MET A 1 -2.09 2.58 -32.42
N ASN A 2 -1.15 3.51 -32.63
CA ASN A 2 0.28 3.25 -32.46
C ASN A 2 0.60 3.13 -30.95
N ARG A 3 1.41 2.14 -30.57
CA ARG A 3 1.84 1.88 -29.18
C ARG A 3 2.49 3.09 -28.52
N GLU A 4 3.37 3.78 -29.25
CA GLU A 4 4.08 4.96 -28.74
C GLU A 4 3.10 6.07 -28.35
N ARG A 5 2.13 6.35 -29.22
CA ARG A 5 1.11 7.35 -28.98
C ARG A 5 0.17 7.01 -27.80
N LEU A 6 -0.04 5.71 -27.56
CA LEU A 6 -0.80 5.25 -26.40
C LEU A 6 -0.03 5.55 -25.10
N ILE A 7 1.26 5.23 -25.08
CA ILE A 7 2.12 5.45 -23.91
C ILE A 7 2.26 6.95 -23.61
N GLU A 8 2.51 7.77 -24.64
CA GLU A 8 2.54 9.23 -24.49
C GLU A 8 1.23 9.77 -23.90
N GLY A 9 0.08 9.38 -24.46
CA GLY A 9 -1.23 9.82 -23.95
C GLY A 9 -1.50 9.43 -22.50
N ILE A 10 -1.00 8.27 -22.04
CA ILE A 10 -1.07 7.87 -20.63
C ILE A 10 -0.29 8.86 -19.75
N TRP A 11 0.96 9.14 -20.10
CA TRP A 11 1.82 10.04 -19.31
C TRP A 11 1.37 11.51 -19.38
N GLU A 12 0.79 11.93 -20.49
CA GLU A 12 0.18 13.25 -20.65
C GLU A 12 -1.19 13.39 -19.95
N ARG A 13 -1.70 12.30 -19.37
CA ARG A 13 -3.04 12.22 -18.75
C ARG A 13 -4.16 12.59 -19.71
N ASP A 14 -3.98 12.26 -20.98
CA ASP A 14 -4.96 12.52 -22.02
C ASP A 14 -6.13 11.52 -21.91
N ALA A 15 -7.28 12.00 -21.45
CA ALA A 15 -8.49 11.22 -21.29
C ALA A 15 -8.95 10.57 -22.61
N THR A 16 -8.61 11.14 -23.76
CA THR A 16 -8.97 10.57 -25.07
C THR A 16 -8.25 9.26 -25.38
N THR A 17 -7.22 8.93 -24.62
CA THR A 17 -6.56 7.63 -24.65
C THR A 17 -7.52 6.50 -24.22
N TRP A 18 -8.54 6.81 -23.44
CA TRP A 18 -9.58 5.88 -22.97
C TRP A 18 -10.94 6.26 -23.55
N THR A 19 -11.83 6.86 -22.77
CA THR A 19 -13.18 7.23 -23.20
C THR A 19 -13.35 8.72 -23.53
N GLY A 20 -12.38 9.56 -23.12
CA GLY A 20 -12.43 11.00 -23.31
C GLY A 20 -13.38 11.72 -22.35
N SER A 21 -13.68 11.10 -21.21
CA SER A 21 -14.57 11.64 -20.20
C SER A 21 -13.80 12.24 -19.01
N ASP A 22 -13.69 11.52 -17.90
CA ASP A 22 -13.15 12.03 -16.64
C ASP A 22 -11.90 11.31 -16.14
N GLU A 23 -11.33 10.46 -16.97
CA GLU A 23 -10.17 9.62 -16.60
C GLU A 23 -8.98 10.43 -16.10
N GLY A 24 -8.76 11.64 -16.62
CA GLY A 24 -7.70 12.52 -16.17
C GLY A 24 -7.72 12.83 -14.66
N LYS A 25 -8.89 12.72 -14.01
CA LYS A 25 -9.03 12.90 -12.57
C LYS A 25 -8.51 11.74 -11.74
N TRP A 26 -8.35 10.58 -12.36
CA TRP A 26 -8.04 9.31 -11.69
C TRP A 26 -6.60 8.85 -11.91
N LEU A 27 -5.77 9.65 -12.56
CA LEU A 27 -4.40 9.30 -12.95
C LEU A 27 -3.32 9.84 -12.00
N GLY A 28 -3.70 10.22 -10.78
CA GLY A 28 -2.74 10.69 -9.76
C GLY A 28 -1.68 9.65 -9.37
N TRP A 29 -1.97 8.38 -9.55
CA TRP A 29 -1.04 7.28 -9.25
C TRP A 29 0.19 7.23 -10.18
N LEU A 30 0.16 7.87 -11.35
CA LEU A 30 1.24 7.80 -12.35
C LEU A 30 2.57 8.38 -11.84
N ASP A 31 2.52 9.47 -11.12
CA ASP A 31 3.69 10.17 -10.58
C ASP A 31 3.89 9.95 -9.07
N GLU A 32 3.06 9.12 -8.45
CA GLU A 32 3.15 8.79 -7.02
C GLU A 32 4.54 8.28 -6.60
N PRO A 33 5.25 7.44 -7.39
CA PRO A 33 6.61 7.04 -7.04
C PRO A 33 7.58 8.21 -6.90
N LEU A 34 7.40 9.29 -7.63
CA LEU A 34 8.21 10.50 -7.54
C LEU A 34 7.87 11.28 -6.26
N HIS A 35 6.58 11.45 -5.97
CA HIS A 35 6.12 12.10 -4.75
C HIS A 35 6.56 11.36 -3.49
N VAL A 36 6.48 10.03 -3.48
CA VAL A 36 6.97 9.21 -2.36
C VAL A 36 8.48 9.36 -2.19
N GLN A 37 9.23 9.47 -3.28
CA GLN A 37 10.68 9.67 -3.20
C GLN A 37 11.04 11.01 -2.54
N GLU A 38 10.30 12.08 -2.81
CA GLU A 38 10.49 13.38 -2.17
C GLU A 38 10.18 13.36 -0.67
N GLY A 39 9.17 12.59 -0.24
CA GLY A 39 8.75 12.44 1.15
C GLY A 39 9.40 11.28 1.92
N LEU A 40 10.36 10.56 1.32
CA LEU A 40 10.88 9.31 1.86
C LEU A 40 11.53 9.46 3.24
N ASP A 41 12.22 10.55 3.48
CA ASP A 41 12.89 10.80 4.76
C ASP A 41 11.89 11.02 5.91
N ASP A 42 10.75 11.62 5.64
CA ASP A 42 9.68 11.78 6.63
C ASP A 42 9.02 10.43 6.95
N ILE A 43 8.80 9.60 5.93
CA ILE A 43 8.27 8.24 6.10
C ILE A 43 9.23 7.39 6.92
N ARG A 44 10.53 7.47 6.63
CA ARG A 44 11.56 6.74 7.39
C ARG A 44 11.62 7.17 8.85
N ARG A 45 11.66 8.46 9.14
CA ARG A 45 11.63 8.99 10.52
C ARG A 45 10.41 8.54 11.30
N PHE A 46 9.24 8.54 10.64
CA PHE A 46 8.03 8.03 11.26
C PHE A 46 8.13 6.52 11.54
N ALA A 47 8.62 5.72 10.59
CA ALA A 47 8.81 4.29 10.80
C ALA A 47 9.82 3.99 11.92
N GLU A 48 10.92 4.73 11.99
CA GLU A 48 11.92 4.61 13.07
C GLU A 48 11.29 4.91 14.43
N SER A 49 10.48 5.97 14.56
CA SER A 49 9.80 6.29 15.82
C SER A 49 8.85 5.18 16.26
N LEU A 50 8.15 4.53 15.31
CA LEU A 50 7.27 3.40 15.62
C LEU A 50 8.06 2.17 16.12
N HIS A 51 9.25 1.92 15.56
CA HIS A 51 10.08 0.79 15.98
C HIS A 51 10.53 0.87 17.43
N GLU A 52 10.63 2.08 17.98
CA GLU A 52 10.98 2.31 19.39
C GLU A 52 9.78 2.17 20.33
N GLU A 53 8.56 2.38 19.82
CA GLU A 53 7.34 2.44 20.63
C GLU A 53 6.50 1.16 20.60
N VAL A 54 6.55 0.40 19.49
CA VAL A 54 5.66 -0.75 19.27
C VAL A 54 6.43 -2.00 18.83
N ASP A 55 5.97 -3.14 19.30
CA ASP A 55 6.55 -4.43 18.93
C ASP A 55 5.96 -4.99 17.63
N ASP A 56 4.68 -4.82 17.42
CA ASP A 56 3.96 -5.30 16.24
C ASP A 56 3.04 -4.22 15.68
N VAL A 57 2.86 -4.22 14.38
CA VAL A 57 1.92 -3.35 13.66
C VAL A 57 0.84 -4.19 13.01
N VAL A 58 -0.41 -3.85 13.22
CA VAL A 58 -1.56 -4.51 12.59
C VAL A 58 -2.26 -3.53 11.67
N LEU A 59 -2.25 -3.81 10.39
CA LEU A 59 -3.05 -3.09 9.40
C LEU A 59 -4.44 -3.73 9.31
N CYS A 60 -5.47 -2.98 9.64
CA CYS A 60 -6.86 -3.38 9.44
C CYS A 60 -7.40 -2.73 8.17
N GLY A 61 -7.72 -3.53 7.15
CA GLY A 61 -8.23 -3.01 5.88
C GLY A 61 -8.69 -4.11 4.96
N MET A 62 -9.56 -3.79 4.00
CA MET A 62 -10.06 -4.74 3.01
C MET A 62 -9.85 -4.21 1.59
N GLY A 63 -9.69 -5.12 0.62
CA GLY A 63 -9.48 -4.78 -0.79
C GLY A 63 -8.16 -4.06 -1.04
N GLY A 64 -8.19 -2.95 -1.78
CA GLY A 64 -6.99 -2.17 -2.12
C GLY A 64 -6.21 -1.64 -0.94
N SER A 65 -6.87 -1.43 0.20
CA SER A 65 -6.24 -0.95 1.43
C SER A 65 -5.33 -1.99 2.11
N SER A 66 -5.50 -3.27 1.81
CA SER A 66 -4.74 -4.36 2.42
C SER A 66 -3.78 -5.06 1.44
N LEU A 67 -4.12 -5.10 0.16
CA LEU A 67 -3.39 -5.89 -0.82
C LEU A 67 -1.95 -5.41 -1.04
N ALA A 68 -1.74 -4.13 -1.28
CA ALA A 68 -0.40 -3.57 -1.50
C ALA A 68 0.49 -3.71 -0.25
N PRO A 69 0.03 -3.38 0.98
CA PRO A 69 0.77 -3.65 2.20
C PRO A 69 1.13 -5.13 2.41
N GLU A 70 0.23 -6.06 2.07
CA GLU A 70 0.49 -7.50 2.16
C GLU A 70 1.58 -7.95 1.17
N VAL A 71 1.55 -7.43 -0.07
CA VAL A 71 2.59 -7.69 -1.06
C VAL A 71 3.94 -7.17 -0.57
N LEU A 72 4.00 -5.94 -0.06
CA LEU A 72 5.24 -5.35 0.47
C LEU A 72 5.77 -6.16 1.66
N ARG A 73 4.90 -6.51 2.62
CA ARG A 73 5.25 -7.32 3.78
C ARG A 73 5.91 -8.64 3.37
N ARG A 74 5.34 -9.35 2.41
CA ARG A 74 5.86 -10.63 1.91
C ARG A 74 7.14 -10.46 1.10
N SER A 75 7.22 -9.41 0.28
CA SER A 75 8.40 -9.15 -0.57
C SER A 75 9.63 -8.80 0.26
N PHE A 76 9.45 -8.12 1.38
CA PHE A 76 10.52 -7.71 2.29
C PHE A 76 10.63 -8.58 3.55
N GLU A 77 9.87 -9.68 3.62
CA GLU A 77 9.90 -10.66 4.72
C GLU A 77 9.76 -10.01 6.11
N VAL A 78 8.80 -9.06 6.24
CA VAL A 78 8.59 -8.33 7.50
C VAL A 78 7.69 -9.13 8.43
N ASP A 79 8.25 -9.65 9.52
CA ASP A 79 7.54 -10.55 10.46
C ASP A 79 6.64 -9.82 11.45
N ARG A 80 6.99 -8.58 11.84
CA ARG A 80 6.27 -7.77 12.85
C ARG A 80 5.17 -6.88 12.28
N PHE A 81 4.83 -7.07 11.00
CA PHE A 81 3.74 -6.40 10.33
C PHE A 81 2.67 -7.43 9.94
N HIS A 82 1.46 -7.23 10.42
CA HIS A 82 0.34 -8.14 10.22
C HIS A 82 -0.77 -7.45 9.43
N VAL A 83 -1.45 -8.19 8.58
CA VAL A 83 -2.61 -7.69 7.83
C VAL A 83 -3.85 -8.46 8.26
N LEU A 84 -4.87 -7.72 8.71
CA LEU A 84 -6.20 -8.24 9.02
C LEU A 84 -7.18 -7.67 7.97
N ASP A 85 -7.51 -8.49 7.00
CA ASP A 85 -8.35 -8.13 5.84
C ASP A 85 -9.74 -8.77 5.87
N THR A 86 -10.15 -9.26 7.03
CA THR A 86 -11.43 -9.93 7.22
C THR A 86 -11.98 -9.68 8.63
N THR A 87 -13.30 -9.68 8.74
CA THR A 87 -14.01 -9.63 10.02
C THR A 87 -14.36 -11.02 10.56
N HIS A 88 -13.88 -12.09 9.93
CA HIS A 88 -14.19 -13.44 10.35
C HIS A 88 -13.59 -13.74 11.74
N PRO A 89 -14.40 -14.20 12.74
CA PRO A 89 -13.95 -14.37 14.12
C PRO A 89 -12.72 -15.27 14.28
N ARG A 90 -12.58 -16.31 13.46
CA ARG A 90 -11.45 -17.20 13.51
C ARG A 90 -10.14 -16.50 13.13
N ALA A 91 -10.17 -15.64 12.10
CA ALA A 91 -8.99 -14.90 11.68
C ALA A 91 -8.53 -13.92 12.78
N ILE A 92 -9.48 -13.25 13.41
CA ILE A 92 -9.21 -12.34 14.54
C ILE A 92 -8.55 -13.11 15.69
N ARG A 93 -9.10 -14.24 16.11
CA ARG A 93 -8.52 -15.06 17.18
C ARG A 93 -7.12 -15.55 16.84
N THR A 94 -6.90 -16.02 15.60
CA THR A 94 -5.56 -16.45 15.16
C THR A 94 -4.55 -15.33 15.25
N LEU A 95 -4.94 -14.10 14.91
CA LEU A 95 -4.06 -12.95 15.04
C LEU A 95 -3.79 -12.62 16.52
N GLU A 96 -4.82 -12.61 17.37
CA GLU A 96 -4.69 -12.40 18.83
C GLU A 96 -3.72 -13.41 19.45
N GLU A 97 -3.87 -14.70 19.14
CA GLU A 97 -2.97 -15.77 19.61
C GLU A 97 -1.53 -15.55 19.15
N LYS A 98 -1.35 -15.11 17.90
CA LYS A 98 -0.01 -14.82 17.36
C LYS A 98 0.64 -13.63 18.07
N LEU A 99 -0.08 -12.54 18.28
CA LEU A 99 0.44 -11.35 18.98
C LEU A 99 0.76 -11.66 20.44
N ALA A 100 -0.09 -12.43 21.12
CA ALA A 100 0.17 -12.85 22.50
C ALA A 100 1.43 -13.70 22.63
N ALA A 101 1.73 -14.54 21.64
CA ALA A 101 2.94 -15.34 21.62
C ALA A 101 4.22 -14.54 21.36
N CYS A 102 4.12 -13.43 20.63
CA CYS A 102 5.25 -12.53 20.35
C CYS A 102 5.57 -11.59 21.52
N GLY A 103 4.57 -11.24 22.34
CA GLY A 103 4.72 -10.34 23.51
C GLY A 103 5.12 -11.07 24.81
N ALA A 104 5.29 -12.35 24.74
CA ALA A 104 5.75 -13.17 25.86
C ALA A 104 7.26 -13.40 25.79
#